data_810aeffdc4be3a248b31dae4c39161e7
#
_entry.id   810aeffdc4be3a248b31dae4c39161e7
#
_cell.length_a   1.000
_cell.length_b   1.000
_cell.length_c   1.000
_cell.angle_alpha   90.00
_cell.angle_beta   90.00
_cell.angle_gamma   90.00
#
_symmetry.space_group_name_H-M   'P 1'
#
loop_
_entity.id
_entity.type
_entity.pdbx_description
1 polymer ?
#
loop_
_entity_poly.entity_id
_entity_poly.type
_entity_poly.pdbx_seq_one_letter_code
_entity_poly.pdbx_strand_id
1 'polypeptide(L)'
;MELYFPAELPEQLAFLSALAVAVFGLLALLFPAPVLRAGGFVTGQVASEGFGATRSVGGLHLGFGLSALALAQDFTYLMLGGALALAAFGRILSLLLDRGRTARNVLVLVLQVVLAALPLGYVFGYL
;
A
#
# COMPACT_ATOMS: atom_id res chain seq x y z
N MET A 1 10.11 -19.99 11.75
CA MET A 1 9.09 -18.92 11.62
C MET A 1 7.73 -19.57 11.42
N GLU A 2 6.82 -19.35 12.32
CA GLU A 2 5.47 -19.87 12.22
C GLU A 2 4.52 -18.78 11.70
N LEU A 3 3.58 -19.18 10.85
CA LEU A 3 2.54 -18.26 10.43
C LEU A 3 1.57 -18.06 11.60
N TYR A 4 1.34 -16.79 11.91
CA TYR A 4 0.54 -16.39 13.05
C TYR A 4 -0.66 -15.59 12.55
N PHE A 5 -1.85 -15.97 13.01
CA PHE A 5 -3.05 -15.18 12.77
C PHE A 5 -3.51 -14.55 14.08
N PRO A 6 -3.66 -13.22 14.13
CA PRO A 6 -4.00 -12.54 15.38
C PRO A 6 -5.38 -12.91 15.90
N ALA A 7 -5.50 -12.96 17.23
CA ALA A 7 -6.76 -13.25 17.90
C ALA A 7 -7.57 -11.99 18.20
N GLU A 8 -6.90 -10.84 18.41
CA GLU A 8 -7.55 -9.60 18.80
C GLU A 8 -7.85 -8.71 17.59
N LEU A 9 -8.96 -7.99 17.63
CA LEU A 9 -9.42 -7.17 16.51
C LEU A 9 -8.41 -6.11 16.06
N PRO A 10 -7.75 -5.33 16.95
CA PRO A 10 -6.79 -4.32 16.49
C PRO A 10 -5.66 -4.92 15.67
N GLU A 11 -5.09 -6.03 16.12
CA GLU A 11 -4.03 -6.71 15.41
C GLU A 11 -4.54 -7.36 14.12
N GLN A 12 -5.77 -7.88 14.13
CA GLN A 12 -6.40 -8.43 12.92
C GLN A 12 -6.55 -7.35 11.85
N LEU A 13 -6.90 -6.12 12.22
CA LEU A 13 -7.02 -5.02 11.27
C LEU A 13 -5.66 -4.66 10.67
N ALA A 14 -4.61 -4.61 11.49
CA ALA A 14 -3.25 -4.39 10.99
C ALA A 14 -2.82 -5.51 10.05
N PHE A 15 -3.12 -6.75 10.41
CA PHE A 15 -2.81 -7.93 9.59
C PHE A 15 -3.53 -7.87 8.24
N LEU A 16 -4.81 -7.50 8.24
CA LEU A 16 -5.58 -7.35 7.00
C LEU A 16 -5.03 -6.25 6.11
N SER A 17 -4.56 -5.13 6.69
CA SER A 17 -3.90 -4.09 5.92
C SER A 17 -2.63 -4.63 5.26
N ALA A 18 -1.80 -5.37 5.99
CA ALA A 18 -0.59 -5.98 5.44
C ALA A 18 -0.93 -6.95 4.30
N LEU A 19 -1.99 -7.74 4.47
CA LEU A 19 -2.44 -8.67 3.42
C LEU A 19 -2.88 -7.91 2.17
N ALA A 20 -3.67 -6.85 2.33
CA ALA A 20 -4.13 -6.04 1.21
C ALA A 20 -2.95 -5.42 0.45
N VAL A 21 -1.96 -4.89 1.19
CA VAL A 21 -0.76 -4.31 0.58
C VAL A 21 0.05 -5.38 -0.16
N ALA A 22 0.19 -6.57 0.41
CA ALA A 22 0.89 -7.68 -0.25
C ALA A 22 0.18 -8.10 -1.54
N VAL A 23 -1.14 -8.22 -1.51
CA VAL A 23 -1.93 -8.57 -2.70
C VAL A 23 -1.80 -7.50 -3.79
N PHE A 24 -1.93 -6.23 -3.42
CA PHE A 24 -1.71 -5.15 -4.37
C PHE A 24 -0.30 -5.21 -4.96
N GLY A 25 0.70 -5.44 -4.13
CA GLY A 25 2.09 -5.53 -4.58
C GLY A 25 2.30 -6.67 -5.56
N LEU A 26 1.70 -7.82 -5.30
CA LEU A 26 1.79 -8.96 -6.19
C LEU A 26 1.13 -8.66 -7.54
N LEU A 27 -0.04 -8.03 -7.52
CA LEU A 27 -0.73 -7.64 -8.75
C LEU A 27 0.09 -6.64 -9.57
N ALA A 28 0.65 -5.63 -8.92
CA ALA A 28 1.48 -4.64 -9.62
C ALA A 28 2.78 -5.26 -10.16
N LEU A 29 3.34 -6.23 -9.43
CA LEU A 29 4.56 -6.91 -9.84
C LEU A 29 4.33 -7.79 -11.08
N LEU A 30 3.27 -8.59 -11.08
CA LEU A 30 3.02 -9.58 -12.12
C LEU A 30 2.12 -9.06 -13.24
N PHE A 31 1.19 -8.18 -12.92
CA PHE A 31 0.18 -7.68 -13.87
C PHE A 31 0.11 -6.15 -13.83
N PRO A 32 1.19 -5.44 -14.26
CA PRO A 32 1.23 -3.99 -14.15
C PRO A 32 0.21 -3.28 -15.03
N ALA A 33 -0.16 -3.85 -16.19
CA ALA A 33 -1.07 -3.17 -17.10
C ALA A 33 -2.46 -2.94 -16.49
N PRO A 34 -3.14 -3.94 -15.89
CA PRO A 34 -4.40 -3.68 -15.21
C PRO A 34 -4.29 -2.67 -14.06
N VAL A 35 -3.18 -2.72 -13.30
CA VAL A 35 -2.94 -1.80 -12.19
C VAL A 35 -2.78 -0.38 -12.72
N LEU A 36 -2.02 -0.19 -13.78
CA LEU A 36 -1.85 1.12 -14.42
C LEU A 36 -3.18 1.66 -14.93
N ARG A 37 -3.99 0.82 -15.59
CA ARG A 37 -5.30 1.25 -16.07
C ARG A 37 -6.21 1.68 -14.91
N ALA A 38 -6.20 0.91 -13.83
CA ALA A 38 -6.97 1.28 -12.63
C ALA A 38 -6.49 2.61 -12.05
N GLY A 39 -5.19 2.91 -12.17
CA GLY A 39 -4.59 4.16 -11.73
C GLY A 39 -4.81 5.34 -12.67
N GLY A 40 -5.45 5.12 -13.82
CA GLY A 40 -5.77 6.19 -14.76
C GLY A 40 -4.80 6.35 -15.93
N PHE A 41 -3.85 5.43 -16.06
CA PHE A 41 -2.89 5.48 -17.17
C PHE A 41 -3.46 4.83 -18.43
N VAL A 42 -3.13 5.42 -19.57
CA VAL A 42 -3.37 4.81 -20.87
C VAL A 42 -2.15 3.96 -21.19
N THR A 43 -2.29 2.63 -21.11
CA THR A 43 -1.14 1.72 -21.12
C THR A 43 -0.35 1.78 -22.43
N GLY A 44 -1.01 2.09 -23.57
CA GLY A 44 -0.32 2.27 -24.84
C GLY A 44 0.58 3.50 -24.90
N GLN A 45 0.44 4.43 -23.94
CA GLN A 45 1.26 5.63 -23.85
C GLN A 45 2.32 5.53 -22.76
N VAL A 46 2.37 4.42 -22.03
CA VAL A 46 3.34 4.21 -20.94
C VAL A 46 4.58 3.54 -21.54
N ALA A 47 5.74 4.17 -21.33
CA ALA A 47 7.02 3.61 -21.75
C ALA A 47 7.36 2.35 -20.95
N SER A 48 8.29 1.54 -21.48
CA SER A 48 8.72 0.31 -20.79
C SER A 48 9.29 0.60 -19.40
N GLU A 49 9.93 1.75 -19.21
CA GLU A 49 10.44 2.18 -17.89
C GLU A 49 9.30 2.40 -16.90
N GLY A 50 8.14 2.85 -17.37
CA GLY A 50 6.94 2.99 -16.53
C GLY A 50 6.40 1.65 -16.06
N PHE A 51 6.44 0.63 -16.90
CA PHE A 51 6.09 -0.73 -16.49
C PHE A 51 7.10 -1.26 -15.48
N GLY A 52 8.39 -1.00 -15.70
CA GLY A 52 9.44 -1.38 -14.75
C GLY A 52 9.25 -0.72 -13.40
N ALA A 53 8.94 0.57 -13.38
CA ALA A 53 8.69 1.30 -12.15
C ALA A 53 7.47 0.72 -11.39
N THR A 54 6.40 0.40 -12.12
CA THR A 54 5.19 -0.19 -11.51
C THR A 54 5.51 -1.54 -10.90
N ARG A 55 6.26 -2.39 -11.59
CA ARG A 55 6.67 -3.69 -11.05
C ARG A 55 7.56 -3.53 -9.82
N SER A 56 8.50 -2.59 -9.84
CA SER A 56 9.36 -2.32 -8.69
C SER A 56 8.57 -1.84 -7.48
N VAL A 57 7.63 -0.93 -7.68
CA VAL A 57 6.76 -0.45 -6.61
C VAL A 57 5.91 -1.62 -6.08
N GLY A 58 5.43 -2.48 -6.98
CA GLY A 58 4.71 -3.70 -6.59
C GLY A 58 5.57 -4.60 -5.72
N GLY A 59 6.82 -4.79 -6.09
CA GLY A 59 7.77 -5.57 -5.29
C GLY A 59 7.99 -4.99 -3.90
N LEU A 60 8.11 -3.65 -3.80
CA LEU A 60 8.23 -2.99 -2.50
C LEU A 60 6.99 -3.22 -1.63
N HIS A 61 5.80 -3.06 -2.20
CA HIS A 61 4.56 -3.30 -1.47
C HIS A 61 4.45 -4.75 -1.02
N LEU A 62 4.77 -5.69 -1.92
CA LEU A 62 4.75 -7.10 -1.59
C LEU A 62 5.75 -7.41 -0.47
N GLY A 63 6.95 -6.87 -0.53
CA GLY A 63 7.97 -7.06 0.49
C GLY A 63 7.56 -6.53 1.85
N PHE A 64 7.05 -5.30 1.91
CA PHE A 64 6.54 -4.74 3.16
C PHE A 64 5.37 -5.56 3.72
N GLY A 65 4.42 -5.92 2.86
CA GLY A 65 3.26 -6.70 3.27
C GLY A 65 3.64 -8.08 3.78
N LEU A 66 4.47 -8.81 3.03
CA LEU A 66 4.92 -10.15 3.43
C LEU A 66 5.75 -10.11 4.71
N SER A 67 6.61 -9.11 4.88
CA SER A 67 7.40 -8.97 6.10
C SER A 67 6.50 -8.77 7.31
N ALA A 68 5.48 -7.94 7.19
CA ALA A 68 4.52 -7.72 8.26
C ALA A 68 3.71 -8.98 8.57
N LEU A 69 3.26 -9.70 7.54
CA LEU A 69 2.51 -10.94 7.72
C LEU A 69 3.36 -12.04 8.36
N ALA A 70 4.62 -12.16 7.93
CA ALA A 70 5.50 -13.23 8.40
C ALA A 70 5.94 -13.02 9.84
N LEU A 71 6.28 -11.79 10.21
CA LEU A 71 6.79 -11.48 11.54
C LEU A 71 5.69 -11.09 12.53
N ALA A 72 4.63 -10.45 12.04
CA ALA A 72 3.49 -9.98 12.84
C ALA A 72 3.93 -9.25 14.11
N GLN A 73 4.92 -8.36 13.96
CA GLN A 73 5.52 -7.60 15.06
C GLN A 73 5.22 -6.12 14.90
N ASP A 74 5.18 -5.41 16.03
CA ASP A 74 4.94 -3.97 16.04
C ASP A 74 5.87 -3.22 15.11
N PHE A 75 7.13 -3.62 15.06
CA PHE A 75 8.13 -2.94 14.24
C PHE A 75 7.80 -3.04 12.75
N THR A 76 7.37 -4.21 12.28
CA THR A 76 7.02 -4.39 10.87
C THR A 76 5.72 -3.66 10.51
N TYR A 77 4.76 -3.62 11.44
CA TYR A 77 3.54 -2.84 11.23
C TYR A 77 3.84 -1.33 11.25
N LEU A 78 4.78 -0.89 12.08
CA LEU A 78 5.22 0.51 12.06
C LEU A 78 5.85 0.88 10.71
N MET A 79 6.73 0.02 10.21
CA MET A 79 7.36 0.24 8.90
C MET A 79 6.33 0.29 7.78
N LEU A 80 5.41 -0.67 7.77
CA LEU A 80 4.35 -0.72 6.76
C LEU A 80 3.47 0.54 6.82
N GLY A 81 2.97 0.87 8.00
CA GLY A 81 2.10 2.03 8.19
C GLY A 81 2.80 3.34 7.89
N GLY A 82 4.07 3.46 8.31
CA GLY A 82 4.88 4.65 8.00
C GLY A 82 5.11 4.83 6.52
N ALA A 83 5.44 3.75 5.81
CA ALA A 83 5.62 3.80 4.36
C ALA A 83 4.34 4.22 3.64
N LEU A 84 3.20 3.66 4.05
CA LEU A 84 1.89 4.02 3.46
C LEU A 84 1.50 5.45 3.80
N ALA A 85 1.79 5.92 5.02
CA ALA A 85 1.50 7.31 5.41
C ALA A 85 2.30 8.29 4.57
N LEU A 86 3.57 8.00 4.31
CA LEU A 86 4.39 8.85 3.44
C LEU A 86 3.95 8.75 1.97
N ALA A 87 3.49 7.60 1.52
CA ALA A 87 2.89 7.48 0.20
C ALA A 87 1.63 8.34 0.08
N ALA A 88 0.79 8.35 1.11
CA ALA A 88 -0.39 9.21 1.16
C ALA A 88 0.01 10.68 1.15
N PHE A 89 1.05 11.04 1.88
CA PHE A 89 1.58 12.41 1.87
C PHE A 89 2.03 12.82 0.47
N GLY A 90 2.75 11.92 -0.24
CA GLY A 90 3.15 12.17 -1.62
C GLY A 90 1.94 12.41 -2.53
N ARG A 91 0.87 11.64 -2.34
CA ARG A 91 -0.35 11.83 -3.12
C ARG A 91 -1.04 13.16 -2.78
N ILE A 92 -1.01 13.58 -1.53
CA ILE A 92 -1.51 14.90 -1.13
C ILE A 92 -0.74 16.00 -1.87
N LEU A 93 0.59 15.88 -1.92
CA LEU A 93 1.41 16.83 -2.67
C LEU A 93 1.00 16.87 -4.15
N SER A 94 0.72 15.71 -4.74
CA SER A 94 0.27 15.65 -6.14
C SER A 94 -1.08 16.33 -6.33
N LEU A 95 -2.01 16.18 -5.40
CA LEU A 95 -3.30 16.88 -5.44
C LEU A 95 -3.12 18.40 -5.43
N LEU A 96 -2.12 18.88 -4.70
CA LEU A 96 -1.88 20.32 -4.53
C LEU A 96 -1.02 20.90 -5.65
N LEU A 97 -0.01 20.17 -6.13
CA LEU A 97 1.03 20.69 -7.01
C LEU A 97 0.86 20.29 -8.48
N ASP A 98 0.24 19.12 -8.74
CA ASP A 98 0.23 18.52 -10.08
C ASP A 98 -1.15 18.57 -10.74
N ARG A 99 -2.06 19.38 -10.21
CA ARG A 99 -3.45 19.44 -10.69
C ARG A 99 -4.13 18.06 -10.64
N GLY A 100 -3.75 17.23 -9.66
CA GLY A 100 -4.22 15.86 -9.55
C GLY A 100 -5.54 15.70 -8.82
N ARG A 101 -6.39 16.72 -8.78
CA ARG A 101 -7.66 16.70 -8.01
C ARG A 101 -8.74 15.93 -8.75
N THR A 102 -8.47 14.65 -9.04
CA THR A 102 -9.43 13.77 -9.68
C THR A 102 -10.07 12.87 -8.63
N ALA A 103 -11.28 12.39 -8.93
CA ALA A 103 -11.97 11.46 -8.03
C ALA A 103 -11.13 10.21 -7.78
N ARG A 104 -10.42 9.73 -8.80
CA ARG A 104 -9.56 8.55 -8.70
C ARG A 104 -8.40 8.78 -7.73
N ASN A 105 -7.70 9.93 -7.84
CA ASN A 105 -6.60 10.24 -6.92
C ASN A 105 -7.09 10.41 -5.49
N VAL A 106 -8.26 11.00 -5.28
CA VAL A 106 -8.85 11.14 -3.94
C VAL A 106 -9.22 9.76 -3.38
N LEU A 107 -9.79 8.89 -4.19
CA LEU A 107 -10.12 7.52 -3.76
C LEU A 107 -8.88 6.75 -3.35
N VAL A 108 -7.81 6.81 -4.16
CA VAL A 108 -6.55 6.14 -3.83
C VAL A 108 -5.94 6.72 -2.56
N LEU A 109 -6.02 8.04 -2.38
CA LEU A 109 -5.56 8.68 -1.14
C LEU A 109 -6.31 8.14 0.08
N VAL A 110 -7.63 8.04 0.00
CA VAL A 110 -8.44 7.50 1.10
C VAL A 110 -8.02 6.06 1.41
N LEU A 111 -7.83 5.23 0.38
CA LEU A 111 -7.37 3.86 0.57
C LEU A 111 -6.00 3.81 1.24
N GLN A 112 -5.05 4.65 0.82
CA GLN A 112 -3.73 4.71 1.42
C GLN A 112 -3.78 5.14 2.88
N VAL A 113 -4.61 6.14 3.20
CA VAL A 113 -4.78 6.62 4.58
C VAL A 113 -5.38 5.52 5.46
N VAL A 114 -6.41 4.83 4.99
CA VAL A 114 -7.02 3.72 5.75
C VAL A 114 -6.00 2.60 5.97
N LEU A 115 -5.31 2.18 4.91
CA LEU A 115 -4.33 1.10 5.00
C LEU A 115 -3.15 1.47 5.90
N ALA A 116 -2.77 2.76 5.98
CA ALA A 116 -1.75 3.23 6.90
C ALA A 116 -2.27 3.30 8.34
N ALA A 117 -3.51 3.77 8.52
CA ALA A 117 -4.11 3.99 9.83
C ALA A 117 -4.28 2.69 10.62
N LEU A 118 -4.59 1.58 9.94
CA LEU A 118 -4.83 0.31 10.62
C LEU A 118 -3.58 -0.21 11.33
N PRO A 119 -2.42 -0.38 10.67
CA PRO A 119 -1.22 -0.82 11.38
C PRO A 119 -0.69 0.24 12.35
N LEU A 120 -0.73 1.53 12.01
CA LEU A 120 -0.27 2.58 12.92
C LEU A 120 -1.15 2.68 14.15
N GLY A 121 -2.47 2.60 13.98
CA GLY A 121 -3.40 2.63 15.10
C GLY A 121 -3.17 1.45 16.05
N TYR A 122 -2.89 0.28 15.50
CA TYR A 122 -2.55 -0.88 16.32
C TYR A 122 -1.25 -0.66 17.11
N VAL A 123 -0.18 -0.21 16.42
CA VAL A 123 1.13 -0.03 17.04
C VAL A 123 1.10 1.01 18.14
N PHE A 124 0.38 2.11 17.92
CA PHE A 124 0.30 3.22 18.89
C PHE A 124 -0.84 3.07 19.89
N GLY A 125 -1.62 2.01 19.82
CA GLY A 125 -2.65 1.73 20.83
C GLY A 125 -3.94 2.52 20.67
N TYR A 126 -4.21 3.04 19.47
CA TYR A 126 -5.45 3.79 19.19
C TYR A 126 -6.62 2.92 18.73
N LEU A 127 -6.38 1.64 18.54
CA LEU A 127 -7.41 0.69 18.14
C LEU A 127 -7.80 -0.27 19.26
#